data_3a00979a2c73a18f551cdaf808b76326
#
_entry.id   3a00979a2c73a18f551cdaf808b76326
#
_cell.length_a   1.000
_cell.length_b   1.000
_cell.length_c   1.000
_cell.angle_alpha   90.00
_cell.angle_beta   90.00
_cell.angle_gamma   90.00
#
_symmetry.space_group_name_H-M   'P 1'
#
loop_
_entity.id
_entity.type
_entity.pdbx_description
1 polymer ?
#
loop_
_entity_poly.entity_id
_entity_poly.type
_entity_poly.pdbx_seq_one_letter_code
_entity_poly.pdbx_strand_id
1 'polypeptide(L)'
;ILDIVHERTIKTKKASIETRMAKTVEDRLNMYRMRYDIISDKIEKSIKKIPKINKIKWSPPRRNVKKGEEEVGLVLSDLHIGHSHSLEETGNISEYNTEVFVRRLHGLQKSVSDIYELHSNLYNLPTLHIFCLGDIVDGSNAAGAWSPVYIDTPVYDQLMLGFEHLSQCIEYLLTVFDNIKFYGVRGNHGRIAPSGVEKDYANWDNLIYNMLRVKFSENPRIQFNIPKTWWIMERIKNHNFLLVHGDDVKGSGNAIKNLEKFSTSMFGILKEKPDYTICGHFHESTELTSNFGKMIINGSFVGADVYAIKNLHKFSRPEQKIFGINNSHGVTWRYDLDLEYDK
;
A
#
# COMPACT_ATOMS: atom_id res chain seq x y z
N ILE A 1 54.27 -25.90 -22.54
CA ILE A 1 53.27 -26.96 -22.41
C ILE A 1 52.65 -26.93 -21.01
N LEU A 2 53.45 -26.83 -19.93
CA LEU A 2 52.96 -26.79 -18.55
C LEU A 2 52.06 -25.58 -18.27
N ASP A 3 52.40 -24.40 -18.81
CA ASP A 3 51.60 -23.16 -18.63
C ASP A 3 50.23 -23.24 -19.33
N ILE A 4 50.18 -23.85 -20.52
CA ILE A 4 48.93 -24.03 -21.26
C ILE A 4 48.01 -25.01 -20.53
N VAL A 5 48.55 -26.05 -19.91
CA VAL A 5 47.78 -27.02 -19.10
C VAL A 5 47.26 -26.39 -17.85
N HIS A 6 48.07 -25.52 -17.21
CA HIS A 6 47.68 -24.79 -16.01
C HIS A 6 46.54 -23.78 -16.29
N GLU A 7 46.66 -22.98 -17.36
CA GLU A 7 45.63 -22.05 -17.80
C GLU A 7 44.29 -22.76 -18.16
N ARG A 8 44.38 -23.90 -18.87
CA ARG A 8 43.20 -24.69 -19.17
C ARG A 8 42.52 -25.24 -17.91
N THR A 9 43.30 -25.69 -16.93
CA THR A 9 42.78 -26.22 -15.67
C THR A 9 42.08 -25.13 -14.85
N ILE A 10 42.64 -23.92 -14.79
CA ILE A 10 42.03 -22.76 -14.13
C ILE A 10 40.73 -22.36 -14.82
N LYS A 11 40.74 -22.28 -16.15
CA LYS A 11 39.53 -21.94 -16.94
C LYS A 11 38.40 -22.96 -16.74
N THR A 12 38.71 -24.25 -16.72
CA THR A 12 37.75 -25.33 -16.47
C THR A 12 37.18 -25.27 -15.03
N LYS A 13 38.01 -25.03 -14.04
CA LYS A 13 37.58 -24.86 -12.63
C LYS A 13 36.67 -23.65 -12.48
N LYS A 14 37.04 -22.49 -13.10
CA LYS A 14 36.23 -21.28 -13.05
C LYS A 14 34.84 -21.50 -13.68
N ALA A 15 34.79 -22.09 -14.87
CA ALA A 15 33.53 -22.43 -15.52
C ALA A 15 32.67 -23.40 -14.69
N SER A 16 33.28 -24.39 -14.03
CA SER A 16 32.57 -25.31 -13.12
C SER A 16 31.97 -24.60 -11.90
N ILE A 17 32.72 -23.64 -11.32
CA ILE A 17 32.24 -22.83 -10.19
C ILE A 17 31.08 -21.92 -10.62
N GLU A 18 31.21 -21.25 -11.76
CA GLU A 18 30.16 -20.39 -12.32
C GLU A 18 28.89 -21.18 -12.60
N THR A 19 29.00 -22.38 -13.22
CA THR A 19 27.87 -23.27 -13.47
C THR A 19 27.21 -23.73 -12.16
N ARG A 20 28.00 -24.03 -11.14
CA ARG A 20 27.49 -24.46 -9.82
C ARG A 20 26.80 -23.30 -9.10
N MET A 21 27.33 -22.08 -9.19
CA MET A 21 26.69 -20.88 -8.63
C MET A 21 25.37 -20.56 -9.35
N ALA A 22 25.36 -20.62 -10.68
CA ALA A 22 24.16 -20.40 -11.48
C ALA A 22 23.07 -21.41 -11.12
N LYS A 23 23.41 -22.70 -11.00
CA LYS A 23 22.48 -23.74 -10.57
C LYS A 23 21.91 -23.50 -9.18
N THR A 24 22.76 -23.04 -8.23
CA THR A 24 22.32 -22.73 -6.86
C THR A 24 21.35 -21.54 -6.84
N VAL A 25 21.57 -20.53 -7.68
CA VAL A 25 20.66 -19.38 -7.80
C VAL A 25 19.35 -19.83 -8.43
N GLU A 26 19.40 -20.62 -9.49
CA GLU A 26 18.22 -21.17 -10.16
C GLU A 26 17.40 -22.07 -9.22
N ASP A 27 18.05 -22.94 -8.44
CA ASP A 27 17.39 -23.79 -7.45
C ASP A 27 16.69 -22.96 -6.36
N ARG A 28 17.31 -21.89 -5.89
CA ARG A 28 16.67 -20.95 -4.94
C ARG A 28 15.47 -20.24 -5.57
N LEU A 29 15.62 -19.74 -6.79
CA LEU A 29 14.56 -19.09 -7.53
C LEU A 29 13.34 -20.02 -7.73
N ASN A 30 13.60 -21.27 -8.12
CA ASN A 30 12.56 -22.28 -8.29
C ASN A 30 11.88 -22.62 -6.96
N MET A 31 12.63 -22.64 -5.85
CA MET A 31 12.06 -22.82 -4.52
C MET A 31 11.12 -21.66 -4.13
N TYR A 32 11.49 -20.41 -4.43
CA TYR A 32 10.63 -19.25 -4.17
C TYR A 32 9.38 -19.28 -5.02
N ARG A 33 9.51 -19.61 -6.33
CA ARG A 33 8.34 -19.75 -7.23
C ARG A 33 7.41 -20.85 -6.73
N MET A 34 7.95 -22.01 -6.36
CA MET A 34 7.15 -23.11 -5.86
C MET A 34 6.41 -22.74 -4.56
N ARG A 35 7.04 -21.99 -3.65
CA ARG A 35 6.39 -21.46 -2.45
C ARG A 35 5.26 -20.49 -2.79
N TYR A 36 5.51 -19.58 -3.72
CA TYR A 36 4.50 -18.65 -4.21
C TYR A 36 3.30 -19.37 -4.81
N ASP A 37 3.52 -20.36 -5.67
CA ASP A 37 2.47 -21.15 -6.30
C ASP A 37 1.65 -21.93 -5.27
N ILE A 38 2.31 -22.53 -4.26
CA ILE A 38 1.63 -23.26 -3.18
C ILE A 38 0.76 -22.30 -2.34
N ILE A 39 1.28 -21.12 -2.00
CA ILE A 39 0.53 -20.12 -1.24
C ILE A 39 -0.64 -19.62 -2.08
N SER A 40 -0.41 -19.28 -3.33
CA SER A 40 -1.44 -18.81 -4.27
C SER A 40 -2.58 -19.82 -4.42
N ASP A 41 -2.25 -21.11 -4.61
CA ASP A 41 -3.24 -22.19 -4.72
C ASP A 41 -4.05 -22.38 -3.40
N LYS A 42 -3.38 -22.31 -2.24
CA LYS A 42 -4.06 -22.37 -0.94
C LYS A 42 -4.99 -21.19 -0.73
N ILE A 43 -4.54 -19.97 -1.07
CA ILE A 43 -5.33 -18.75 -0.98
C ILE A 43 -6.56 -18.83 -1.90
N GLU A 44 -6.39 -19.24 -3.16
CA GLU A 44 -7.51 -19.41 -4.09
C GLU A 44 -8.54 -20.40 -3.56
N LYS A 45 -8.09 -21.53 -3.00
CA LYS A 45 -8.97 -22.53 -2.37
C LYS A 45 -9.65 -21.99 -1.12
N SER A 46 -8.99 -21.13 -0.34
CA SER A 46 -9.55 -20.49 0.85
C SER A 46 -10.59 -19.45 0.48
N ILE A 47 -10.33 -18.60 -0.53
CA ILE A 47 -11.29 -17.61 -1.05
C ILE A 47 -12.58 -18.29 -1.52
N LYS A 48 -12.45 -19.42 -2.25
CA LYS A 48 -13.62 -20.20 -2.71
C LYS A 48 -14.47 -20.79 -1.58
N LYS A 49 -13.90 -20.99 -0.39
CA LYS A 49 -14.58 -21.47 0.81
C LYS A 49 -15.26 -20.39 1.63
N ILE A 50 -14.92 -19.11 1.40
CA ILE A 50 -15.54 -18.00 2.13
C ILE A 50 -17.02 -17.95 1.75
N PRO A 51 -17.95 -17.96 2.74
CA PRO A 51 -19.37 -17.87 2.45
C PRO A 51 -19.67 -16.61 1.63
N LYS A 52 -20.46 -16.76 0.55
CA LYS A 52 -20.98 -15.58 -0.16
C LYS A 52 -21.77 -14.75 0.85
N ILE A 53 -21.34 -13.50 1.04
CA ILE A 53 -22.03 -12.60 1.97
C ILE A 53 -23.43 -12.38 1.44
N ASN A 54 -24.42 -12.56 2.30
CA ASN A 54 -25.79 -12.23 1.98
C ASN A 54 -25.83 -10.79 1.47
N LYS A 55 -26.47 -10.59 0.30
CA LYS A 55 -26.61 -9.25 -0.32
C LYS A 55 -27.08 -8.28 0.75
N ILE A 56 -26.19 -7.41 1.22
CA ILE A 56 -26.58 -6.31 2.09
C ILE A 56 -27.66 -5.55 1.35
N LYS A 57 -28.86 -5.47 1.90
CA LYS A 57 -29.93 -4.65 1.34
C LYS A 57 -29.56 -3.20 1.54
N TRP A 58 -28.75 -2.70 0.59
CA TRP A 58 -28.42 -1.30 0.56
C TRP A 58 -29.50 -0.55 -0.18
N SER A 59 -29.99 0.52 0.42
CA SER A 59 -30.84 1.51 -0.26
C SER A 59 -30.08 2.82 -0.23
N PRO A 60 -29.91 3.50 -1.38
CA PRO A 60 -29.26 4.80 -1.37
C PRO A 60 -29.98 5.73 -0.41
N PRO A 61 -29.26 6.46 0.46
CA PRO A 61 -29.87 7.47 1.28
C PRO A 61 -30.63 8.46 0.38
N ARG A 62 -31.85 8.88 0.76
CA ARG A 62 -32.59 9.92 0.03
C ARG A 62 -31.77 11.21 0.09
N ARG A 63 -31.02 11.48 -0.97
CA ARG A 63 -30.19 12.68 -1.08
C ARG A 63 -31.03 13.83 -1.62
N ASN A 64 -31.15 14.90 -0.85
CA ASN A 64 -31.53 16.18 -1.44
C ASN A 64 -30.38 16.60 -2.36
N VAL A 65 -30.66 16.91 -3.63
CA VAL A 65 -29.67 17.45 -4.57
C VAL A 65 -29.18 18.78 -4.00
N LYS A 66 -28.06 18.76 -3.34
CA LYS A 66 -27.45 19.95 -2.73
C LYS A 66 -26.42 20.53 -3.67
N LYS A 67 -26.08 21.78 -3.43
CA LYS A 67 -25.13 22.55 -4.25
C LYS A 67 -23.75 21.90 -4.26
N GLY A 68 -23.38 21.32 -5.37
CA GLY A 68 -22.06 20.75 -5.62
C GLY A 68 -22.00 19.23 -5.40
N GLU A 69 -21.22 18.58 -6.23
CA GLU A 69 -20.86 17.18 -6.14
C GLU A 69 -19.35 17.07 -5.98
N GLU A 70 -18.89 16.33 -4.99
CA GLU A 70 -17.49 16.00 -4.80
C GLU A 70 -17.35 14.48 -4.70
N GLU A 71 -16.17 13.98 -5.02
CA GLU A 71 -15.77 12.61 -4.74
C GLU A 71 -14.77 12.63 -3.58
N VAL A 72 -14.60 11.50 -2.91
CA VAL A 72 -13.76 11.42 -1.72
C VAL A 72 -12.54 10.57 -2.02
N GLY A 73 -11.34 11.03 -1.69
CA GLY A 73 -10.11 10.25 -1.74
C GLY A 73 -9.68 9.85 -0.33
N LEU A 74 -9.50 8.56 -0.08
CA LEU A 74 -8.92 7.99 1.13
C LEU A 74 -7.59 7.35 0.77
N VAL A 75 -6.51 7.74 1.42
CA VAL A 75 -5.20 7.11 1.25
C VAL A 75 -5.01 6.06 2.33
N LEU A 76 -4.66 4.85 1.93
CA LEU A 76 -4.26 3.74 2.79
C LEU A 76 -2.86 3.27 2.40
N SER A 77 -1.90 3.38 3.29
CA SER A 77 -0.54 2.89 3.07
C SER A 77 0.14 2.54 4.40
N ASP A 78 1.19 1.76 4.29
CA ASP A 78 2.09 1.50 5.42
C ASP A 78 1.34 0.90 6.62
N LEU A 79 0.50 -0.12 6.34
CA LEU A 79 -0.25 -0.85 7.37
C LEU A 79 0.65 -1.81 8.14
N HIS A 80 1.67 -2.38 7.48
CA HIS A 80 2.67 -3.28 8.07
C HIS A 80 2.07 -4.36 8.96
N ILE A 81 1.06 -5.07 8.44
CA ILE A 81 0.46 -6.21 9.15
C ILE A 81 1.53 -7.26 9.42
N GLY A 82 1.68 -7.67 10.68
CA GLY A 82 2.74 -8.57 11.13
C GLY A 82 3.94 -7.87 11.77
N HIS A 83 4.03 -6.54 11.68
CA HIS A 83 4.97 -5.75 12.47
C HIS A 83 4.57 -5.75 13.95
N SER A 84 5.56 -5.84 14.85
CA SER A 84 5.31 -5.82 16.29
C SER A 84 6.42 -5.10 17.03
N HIS A 85 6.06 -4.19 17.90
CA HIS A 85 6.92 -3.60 18.92
C HIS A 85 6.09 -3.19 20.15
N SER A 86 6.72 -3.28 21.30
CA SER A 86 6.11 -2.94 22.58
C SER A 86 6.38 -1.48 22.99
N LEU A 87 5.59 -0.97 23.95
CA LEU A 87 5.85 0.32 24.58
C LEU A 87 7.23 0.40 25.21
N GLU A 88 7.72 -0.69 25.82
CA GLU A 88 9.03 -0.74 26.48
C GLU A 88 10.16 -0.53 25.46
N GLU A 89 10.09 -1.17 24.28
CA GLU A 89 11.11 -1.05 23.23
C GLU A 89 11.20 0.35 22.64
N THR A 90 10.13 1.12 22.69
CA THR A 90 10.07 2.50 22.20
C THR A 90 10.22 3.56 23.30
N GLY A 91 10.49 3.14 24.54
CA GLY A 91 10.55 4.08 25.67
C GLY A 91 9.22 4.69 26.05
N ASN A 92 8.12 3.93 25.94
CA ASN A 92 6.72 4.30 26.19
C ASN A 92 6.16 5.35 25.20
N ILE A 93 6.68 5.36 23.98
CA ILE A 93 6.23 6.29 22.93
C ILE A 93 5.10 5.68 22.09
N SER A 94 5.27 4.44 21.63
CA SER A 94 4.36 3.77 20.70
C SER A 94 4.38 2.26 20.90
N GLU A 95 3.25 1.62 20.61
CA GLU A 95 3.14 0.16 20.45
C GLU A 95 2.45 -0.17 19.14
N TYR A 96 2.81 -1.31 18.56
CA TYR A 96 2.15 -1.83 17.39
C TYR A 96 2.15 -3.36 17.39
N ASN A 97 1.04 -3.94 16.97
CA ASN A 97 0.82 -5.36 16.78
C ASN A 97 -0.52 -5.57 16.04
N THR A 98 -0.91 -6.81 15.79
CA THR A 98 -2.15 -7.14 15.07
C THR A 98 -3.41 -6.56 15.75
N GLU A 99 -3.49 -6.56 17.08
CA GLU A 99 -4.65 -6.02 17.80
C GLU A 99 -4.74 -4.49 17.63
N VAL A 100 -3.61 -3.80 17.72
CA VAL A 100 -3.50 -2.36 17.48
C VAL A 100 -3.88 -2.02 16.04
N PHE A 101 -3.42 -2.81 15.06
CA PHE A 101 -3.82 -2.66 13.66
C PHE A 101 -5.34 -2.72 13.50
N VAL A 102 -5.98 -3.75 14.03
CA VAL A 102 -7.44 -3.92 13.93
C VAL A 102 -8.18 -2.77 14.58
N ARG A 103 -7.77 -2.35 15.77
CA ARG A 103 -8.34 -1.20 16.46
C ARG A 103 -8.23 0.08 15.64
N ARG A 104 -7.04 0.38 15.09
CA ARG A 104 -6.78 1.55 14.23
C ARG A 104 -7.61 1.52 12.96
N LEU A 105 -7.79 0.35 12.36
CA LEU A 105 -8.63 0.21 11.17
C LEU A 105 -10.11 0.48 11.47
N HIS A 106 -10.62 0.05 12.61
CA HIS A 106 -11.98 0.37 13.04
C HIS A 106 -12.15 1.86 13.33
N GLY A 107 -11.18 2.50 13.99
CA GLY A 107 -11.16 3.94 14.20
C GLY A 107 -11.16 4.73 12.88
N LEU A 108 -10.37 4.29 11.91
CA LEU A 108 -10.36 4.88 10.57
C LEU A 108 -11.74 4.78 9.90
N GLN A 109 -12.38 3.63 9.94
CA GLN A 109 -13.72 3.43 9.36
C GLN A 109 -14.75 4.40 9.97
N LYS A 110 -14.73 4.53 11.28
CA LYS A 110 -15.60 5.48 12.00
C LYS A 110 -15.30 6.92 11.61
N SER A 111 -14.06 7.33 11.61
CA SER A 111 -13.64 8.69 11.21
C SER A 111 -14.06 9.02 9.78
N VAL A 112 -13.93 8.07 8.84
CA VAL A 112 -14.41 8.25 7.45
C VAL A 112 -15.93 8.45 7.42
N SER A 113 -16.69 7.69 8.20
CA SER A 113 -18.15 7.84 8.30
C SER A 113 -18.54 9.19 8.88
N ASP A 114 -17.89 9.63 9.95
CA ASP A 114 -18.17 10.90 10.62
C ASP A 114 -17.87 12.10 9.66
N ILE A 115 -16.77 12.03 8.92
CA ILE A 115 -16.42 13.03 7.91
C ILE A 115 -17.42 13.01 6.74
N TYR A 116 -17.86 11.83 6.30
CA TYR A 116 -18.91 11.72 5.29
C TYR A 116 -20.20 12.39 5.77
N GLU A 117 -20.66 12.14 6.99
CA GLU A 117 -21.84 12.77 7.55
C GLU A 117 -21.70 14.31 7.59
N LEU A 118 -20.56 14.80 8.06
CA LEU A 118 -20.27 16.24 8.12
C LEU A 118 -20.39 16.89 6.73
N HIS A 119 -19.70 16.36 5.73
CA HIS A 119 -19.65 16.95 4.39
C HIS A 119 -20.89 16.65 3.55
N SER A 120 -21.60 15.54 3.79
CA SER A 120 -22.84 15.20 3.10
C SER A 120 -23.96 16.20 3.36
N ASN A 121 -23.84 17.05 4.39
CA ASN A 121 -24.72 18.18 4.63
C ASN A 121 -24.58 19.31 3.57
N LEU A 122 -23.44 19.40 2.90
CA LEU A 122 -23.13 20.44 1.92
C LEU A 122 -22.98 19.91 0.49
N TYR A 123 -22.47 18.68 0.35
CA TYR A 123 -22.13 18.07 -0.93
C TYR A 123 -22.80 16.71 -1.11
N ASN A 124 -23.04 16.35 -2.37
CA ASN A 124 -23.28 14.96 -2.74
C ASN A 124 -21.93 14.27 -2.88
N LEU A 125 -21.72 13.16 -2.16
CA LEU A 125 -20.45 12.41 -2.10
C LEU A 125 -20.66 10.95 -2.60
N PRO A 126 -20.88 10.72 -3.91
CA PRO A 126 -21.31 9.41 -4.40
C PRO A 126 -20.21 8.38 -4.42
N THR A 127 -18.94 8.78 -4.55
CA THR A 127 -17.84 7.87 -4.82
C THR A 127 -16.69 8.08 -3.83
N LEU A 128 -16.23 6.97 -3.28
CA LEU A 128 -14.98 6.89 -2.53
C LEU A 128 -13.88 6.28 -3.41
N HIS A 129 -12.77 6.98 -3.55
CA HIS A 129 -11.52 6.48 -4.13
C HIS A 129 -10.60 6.02 -3.01
N ILE A 130 -10.30 4.73 -2.93
CA ILE A 130 -9.33 4.17 -1.99
C ILE A 130 -8.00 4.05 -2.71
N PHE A 131 -7.01 4.86 -2.33
CA PHE A 131 -5.64 4.81 -2.82
C PHE A 131 -4.81 3.93 -1.88
N CYS A 132 -4.73 2.64 -2.19
CA CYS A 132 -3.98 1.66 -1.41
C CYS A 132 -2.54 1.60 -1.95
N LEU A 133 -1.62 2.29 -1.26
CA LEU A 133 -0.29 2.61 -1.78
C LEU A 133 0.83 1.71 -1.23
N GLY A 134 0.52 0.46 -0.94
CA GLY A 134 1.52 -0.55 -0.59
C GLY A 134 1.89 -0.61 0.89
N ASP A 135 2.81 -1.53 1.19
CA ASP A 135 3.25 -1.92 2.52
C ASP A 135 2.07 -2.29 3.43
N ILE A 136 1.17 -3.13 2.86
CA ILE A 136 0.04 -3.69 3.59
C ILE A 136 0.53 -4.74 4.57
N VAL A 137 1.47 -5.56 4.15
CA VAL A 137 2.16 -6.54 5.00
C VAL A 137 3.56 -6.05 5.36
N ASP A 138 4.07 -6.49 6.50
CA ASP A 138 5.49 -6.27 6.86
C ASP A 138 6.44 -7.24 6.13
N GLY A 139 5.87 -8.30 5.55
CA GLY A 139 6.57 -9.22 4.68
C GLY A 139 7.34 -10.31 5.42
N SER A 140 8.45 -10.74 4.84
CA SER A 140 9.30 -11.79 5.41
C SER A 140 10.78 -11.54 5.18
N ASN A 141 11.61 -12.15 6.03
CA ASN A 141 13.08 -12.14 5.94
C ASN A 141 13.63 -12.63 4.60
N ALA A 142 12.88 -13.45 3.87
CA ALA A 142 13.31 -14.05 2.61
C ALA A 142 13.57 -13.01 1.52
N ALA A 143 12.93 -11.86 1.60
CA ALA A 143 13.05 -10.78 0.62
C ALA A 143 14.05 -9.69 1.00
N GLY A 144 14.81 -9.86 2.11
CA GLY A 144 15.66 -8.83 2.66
C GLY A 144 14.86 -7.75 3.38
N ALA A 145 13.70 -8.11 3.94
CA ALA A 145 12.89 -7.26 4.76
C ALA A 145 13.65 -6.78 6.01
N TRP A 146 13.33 -5.61 6.43
CA TRP A 146 14.13 -4.68 7.20
C TRP A 146 14.53 -5.10 8.61
N SER A 147 13.76 -5.88 9.31
CA SER A 147 14.16 -6.41 10.61
C SER A 147 13.31 -7.60 11.01
N PRO A 148 13.86 -8.82 10.88
CA PRO A 148 13.17 -10.04 11.29
C PRO A 148 12.74 -10.05 12.75
N VAL A 149 13.40 -9.26 13.57
CA VAL A 149 13.17 -9.19 15.02
C VAL A 149 11.79 -8.60 15.35
N TYR A 150 11.25 -7.75 14.46
CA TYR A 150 9.97 -7.07 14.67
C TYR A 150 8.81 -7.69 13.88
N ILE A 151 9.01 -8.86 13.28
CA ILE A 151 7.95 -9.62 12.61
C ILE A 151 7.54 -10.77 13.51
N ASP A 152 6.34 -10.70 14.09
CA ASP A 152 5.80 -11.73 14.98
C ASP A 152 4.83 -12.69 14.28
N THR A 153 4.34 -12.32 13.11
CA THR A 153 3.31 -13.04 12.37
C THR A 153 3.84 -13.56 11.04
N PRO A 154 3.73 -14.88 10.74
CA PRO A 154 4.14 -15.43 9.44
C PRO A 154 3.42 -14.76 8.26
N VAL A 155 4.10 -14.60 7.11
CA VAL A 155 3.54 -13.94 5.91
C VAL A 155 2.18 -14.50 5.51
N TYR A 156 1.97 -15.80 5.63
CA TYR A 156 0.66 -16.39 5.31
C TYR A 156 -0.46 -15.79 6.16
N ASP A 157 -0.22 -15.65 7.46
CA ASP A 157 -1.20 -15.09 8.38
C ASP A 157 -1.36 -13.59 8.17
N GLN A 158 -0.27 -12.85 7.87
CA GLN A 158 -0.34 -11.45 7.45
C GLN A 158 -1.25 -11.25 6.23
N LEU A 159 -1.14 -12.13 5.22
CA LEU A 159 -1.99 -12.09 4.02
C LEU A 159 -3.46 -12.35 4.35
N MET A 160 -3.73 -13.33 5.20
CA MET A 160 -5.10 -13.67 5.59
C MET A 160 -5.73 -12.56 6.42
N LEU A 161 -5.01 -12.00 7.39
CA LEU A 161 -5.44 -10.85 8.18
C LEU A 161 -5.70 -9.62 7.30
N GLY A 162 -4.76 -9.30 6.40
CA GLY A 162 -4.91 -8.18 5.47
C GLY A 162 -6.13 -8.34 4.57
N PHE A 163 -6.33 -9.52 3.99
CA PHE A 163 -7.50 -9.80 3.17
C PHE A 163 -8.81 -9.72 3.97
N GLU A 164 -8.87 -10.32 5.16
CA GLU A 164 -10.06 -10.34 6.01
C GLU A 164 -10.46 -8.92 6.42
N HIS A 165 -9.55 -8.19 7.05
CA HIS A 165 -9.85 -6.88 7.62
C HIS A 165 -10.08 -5.80 6.56
N LEU A 166 -9.31 -5.80 5.46
CA LEU A 166 -9.59 -4.89 4.34
C LEU A 166 -10.91 -5.23 3.64
N SER A 167 -11.28 -6.52 3.57
CA SER A 167 -12.60 -6.91 3.06
C SER A 167 -13.72 -6.33 3.91
N GLN A 168 -13.64 -6.48 5.23
CA GLN A 168 -14.61 -5.95 6.18
C GLN A 168 -14.68 -4.41 6.11
N CYS A 169 -13.52 -3.76 5.99
CA CYS A 169 -13.42 -2.32 5.81
C CYS A 169 -14.15 -1.85 4.54
N ILE A 170 -13.89 -2.48 3.41
CA ILE A 170 -14.57 -2.17 2.14
C ILE A 170 -16.08 -2.40 2.24
N GLU A 171 -16.52 -3.50 2.87
CA GLU A 171 -17.93 -3.79 3.09
C GLU A 171 -18.61 -2.71 3.93
N TYR A 172 -17.96 -2.27 5.00
CA TYR A 172 -18.43 -1.17 5.82
C TYR A 172 -18.54 0.13 5.01
N LEU A 173 -17.50 0.50 4.26
CA LEU A 173 -17.48 1.72 3.46
C LEU A 173 -18.52 1.69 2.32
N LEU A 174 -18.87 0.50 1.80
CA LEU A 174 -20.00 0.34 0.87
C LEU A 174 -21.37 0.58 1.51
N THR A 175 -21.48 0.65 2.83
CA THR A 175 -22.71 1.11 3.50
C THR A 175 -22.80 2.63 3.56
N VAL A 176 -21.67 3.32 3.45
CA VAL A 176 -21.54 4.78 3.54
C VAL A 176 -21.60 5.43 2.15
N PHE A 177 -20.84 4.91 1.19
CA PHE A 177 -20.72 5.45 -0.17
C PHE A 177 -21.52 4.62 -1.18
N ASP A 178 -22.00 5.26 -2.26
CA ASP A 178 -22.70 4.56 -3.35
C ASP A 178 -21.75 3.67 -4.14
N ASN A 179 -20.55 4.16 -4.40
CA ASN A 179 -19.55 3.48 -5.21
C ASN A 179 -18.15 3.59 -4.56
N ILE A 180 -17.34 2.56 -4.79
CA ILE A 180 -15.92 2.56 -4.42
C ILE A 180 -15.07 2.30 -5.67
N LYS A 181 -14.00 3.07 -5.82
CA LYS A 181 -12.91 2.79 -6.77
C LYS A 181 -11.64 2.52 -5.98
N PHE A 182 -11.13 1.32 -6.13
CA PHE A 182 -9.93 0.86 -5.42
C PHE A 182 -8.73 0.88 -6.37
N TYR A 183 -7.65 1.51 -5.93
CA TYR A 183 -6.38 1.61 -6.65
C TYR A 183 -5.28 0.96 -5.83
N GLY A 184 -4.65 -0.09 -6.38
CA GLY A 184 -3.61 -0.84 -5.67
C GLY A 184 -2.23 -0.63 -6.27
N VAL A 185 -1.30 -0.08 -5.51
CA VAL A 185 0.12 0.06 -5.82
C VAL A 185 0.92 -0.80 -4.86
N ARG A 186 1.94 -1.49 -5.36
CA ARG A 186 2.81 -2.34 -4.55
C ARG A 186 3.72 -1.52 -3.62
N GLY A 187 4.04 -2.06 -2.44
CA GLY A 187 5.09 -1.54 -1.57
C GLY A 187 6.39 -2.33 -1.65
N ASN A 188 7.37 -1.94 -0.85
CA ASN A 188 8.66 -2.63 -0.80
C ASN A 188 8.72 -3.77 0.22
N HIS A 189 7.92 -3.71 1.29
CA HIS A 189 7.82 -4.79 2.27
C HIS A 189 7.08 -6.02 1.72
N GLY A 190 6.15 -5.82 0.81
CA GLY A 190 5.43 -6.90 0.14
C GLY A 190 6.24 -7.73 -0.87
N ARG A 191 7.55 -7.50 -1.05
CA ARG A 191 8.40 -8.25 -1.98
C ARG A 191 8.49 -9.73 -1.59
N ILE A 192 8.41 -10.62 -2.60
CA ILE A 192 8.53 -12.07 -2.41
C ILE A 192 9.99 -12.54 -2.54
N ALA A 193 10.87 -11.70 -3.09
CA ALA A 193 12.29 -11.94 -3.30
C ALA A 193 13.06 -10.62 -3.18
N PRO A 194 14.40 -10.64 -3.06
CA PRO A 194 15.23 -9.44 -3.11
C PRO A 194 14.95 -8.57 -4.35
N SER A 195 15.16 -7.26 -4.21
CA SER A 195 14.92 -6.30 -5.30
C SER A 195 15.65 -6.71 -6.59
N GLY A 196 14.93 -6.69 -7.71
CA GLY A 196 15.47 -7.03 -9.04
C GLY A 196 15.53 -8.55 -9.35
N VAL A 197 15.09 -9.40 -8.44
CA VAL A 197 15.05 -10.86 -8.66
C VAL A 197 13.72 -11.30 -9.29
N GLU A 198 12.63 -10.70 -8.87
CA GLU A 198 11.29 -10.95 -9.43
C GLU A 198 10.67 -9.67 -10.01
N LYS A 199 9.58 -9.83 -10.74
CA LYS A 199 8.83 -8.69 -11.28
C LYS A 199 8.15 -7.92 -10.15
N ASP A 200 8.13 -6.60 -10.23
CA ASP A 200 7.54 -5.73 -9.20
C ASP A 200 6.09 -6.10 -8.84
N TYR A 201 5.29 -6.53 -9.81
CA TYR A 201 3.91 -6.95 -9.54
C TYR A 201 3.79 -8.31 -8.83
N ALA A 202 4.85 -9.13 -8.79
CA ALA A 202 4.94 -10.33 -7.96
C ALA A 202 5.24 -9.91 -6.51
N ASN A 203 4.20 -9.50 -5.80
CA ASN A 203 4.27 -8.81 -4.53
C ASN A 203 3.08 -9.23 -3.66
N TRP A 204 3.28 -9.33 -2.35
CA TRP A 204 2.24 -9.76 -1.42
C TRP A 204 1.07 -8.77 -1.35
N ASP A 205 1.33 -7.47 -1.43
CA ASP A 205 0.26 -6.45 -1.47
C ASP A 205 -0.64 -6.68 -2.68
N ASN A 206 -0.04 -6.85 -3.87
CA ASN A 206 -0.79 -7.14 -5.09
C ASN A 206 -1.60 -8.43 -5.00
N LEU A 207 -1.13 -9.42 -4.24
CA LEU A 207 -1.90 -10.63 -4.00
C LEU A 207 -3.15 -10.32 -3.18
N ILE A 208 -3.03 -9.57 -2.09
CA ILE A 208 -4.19 -9.12 -1.28
C ILE A 208 -5.18 -8.34 -2.15
N TYR A 209 -4.70 -7.38 -2.95
CA TYR A 209 -5.57 -6.59 -3.83
C TYR A 209 -6.32 -7.46 -4.84
N ASN A 210 -5.66 -8.45 -5.42
CA ASN A 210 -6.31 -9.38 -6.34
C ASN A 210 -7.30 -10.30 -5.63
N MET A 211 -7.04 -10.72 -4.40
CA MET A 211 -7.99 -11.45 -3.57
C MET A 211 -9.25 -10.62 -3.30
N LEU A 212 -9.10 -9.35 -2.94
CA LEU A 212 -10.20 -8.40 -2.79
C LEU A 212 -10.99 -8.25 -4.09
N ARG A 213 -10.31 -8.08 -5.23
CA ARG A 213 -10.95 -8.00 -6.55
C ARG A 213 -11.79 -9.24 -6.86
N VAL A 214 -11.30 -10.43 -6.55
CA VAL A 214 -12.04 -11.69 -6.74
C VAL A 214 -13.25 -11.74 -5.81
N LYS A 215 -13.08 -11.37 -4.54
CA LYS A 215 -14.17 -11.36 -3.55
C LYS A 215 -15.33 -10.45 -3.98
N PHE A 216 -15.02 -9.27 -4.50
CA PHE A 216 -16.01 -8.26 -4.89
C PHE A 216 -16.38 -8.31 -6.38
N SER A 217 -15.96 -9.31 -7.14
CA SER A 217 -16.14 -9.39 -8.59
C SER A 217 -17.60 -9.30 -9.08
N GLU A 218 -18.55 -9.74 -8.26
CA GLU A 218 -19.99 -9.69 -8.56
C GLU A 218 -20.67 -8.38 -8.06
N ASN A 219 -19.95 -7.49 -7.39
CA ASN A 219 -20.51 -6.25 -6.87
C ASN A 219 -20.26 -5.08 -7.83
N PRO A 220 -21.28 -4.57 -8.55
CA PRO A 220 -21.10 -3.52 -9.55
C PRO A 220 -20.73 -2.15 -8.96
N ARG A 221 -20.82 -2.00 -7.63
CA ARG A 221 -20.54 -0.75 -6.92
C ARG A 221 -19.06 -0.57 -6.59
N ILE A 222 -18.21 -1.57 -6.87
CA ILE A 222 -16.77 -1.46 -6.64
C ILE A 222 -15.98 -1.81 -7.90
N GLN A 223 -14.98 -0.99 -8.20
CA GLN A 223 -14.06 -1.18 -9.32
C GLN A 223 -12.63 -1.23 -8.80
N PHE A 224 -11.82 -2.09 -9.39
CA PHE A 224 -10.42 -2.27 -9.00
C PHE A 224 -9.48 -1.90 -10.16
N ASN A 225 -8.53 -1.01 -9.90
CA ASN A 225 -7.39 -0.72 -10.77
C ASN A 225 -6.10 -1.19 -10.07
N ILE A 226 -5.58 -2.36 -10.49
CA ILE A 226 -4.39 -3.00 -9.93
C ILE A 226 -3.47 -3.31 -11.11
N PRO A 227 -2.66 -2.36 -11.56
CA PRO A 227 -1.78 -2.53 -12.72
C PRO A 227 -0.56 -3.40 -12.38
N LYS A 228 0.16 -3.81 -13.42
CA LYS A 228 1.48 -4.43 -13.28
C LYS A 228 2.61 -3.40 -13.11
N THR A 229 2.32 -2.13 -13.30
CA THR A 229 3.24 -1.04 -13.03
C THR A 229 3.30 -0.75 -11.54
N TRP A 230 4.40 -0.18 -11.12
CA TRP A 230 4.61 0.29 -9.74
C TRP A 230 4.02 1.68 -9.48
N TRP A 231 3.28 2.22 -10.43
CA TRP A 231 2.59 3.51 -10.38
C TRP A 231 1.24 3.43 -11.09
N ILE A 232 0.34 4.36 -10.73
CA ILE A 232 -0.93 4.62 -11.40
C ILE A 232 -1.01 6.10 -11.73
N MET A 233 -1.37 6.44 -12.97
CA MET A 233 -1.86 7.76 -13.33
C MET A 233 -3.37 7.64 -13.55
N GLU A 234 -4.15 8.31 -12.73
CA GLU A 234 -5.61 8.24 -12.79
C GLU A 234 -6.20 9.63 -12.90
N ARG A 235 -7.17 9.80 -13.79
CA ARG A 235 -7.95 11.03 -13.91
C ARG A 235 -9.23 10.93 -13.09
N ILE A 236 -9.30 11.72 -12.03
CA ILE A 236 -10.48 11.81 -11.16
C ILE A 236 -11.05 13.20 -11.32
N LYS A 237 -12.34 13.27 -11.74
CA LYS A 237 -12.91 14.52 -12.22
C LYS A 237 -12.02 15.13 -13.32
N ASN A 238 -11.56 16.34 -13.17
CA ASN A 238 -10.68 17.01 -14.15
C ASN A 238 -9.21 17.07 -13.71
N HIS A 239 -8.80 16.26 -12.74
CA HIS A 239 -7.47 16.31 -12.14
C HIS A 239 -6.72 14.98 -12.27
N ASN A 240 -5.43 15.06 -12.54
CA ASN A 240 -4.54 13.92 -12.71
C ASN A 240 -3.85 13.58 -11.39
N PHE A 241 -4.03 12.35 -10.92
CA PHE A 241 -3.45 11.81 -9.71
C PHE A 241 -2.38 10.78 -10.07
N LEU A 242 -1.14 11.05 -9.73
CA LEU A 242 -0.04 10.08 -9.79
C LEU A 242 0.09 9.41 -8.43
N LEU A 243 -0.13 8.10 -8.40
CA LEU A 243 -0.11 7.26 -7.22
C LEU A 243 1.11 6.35 -7.26
N VAL A 244 1.93 6.36 -6.23
CA VAL A 244 3.12 5.52 -6.08
C VAL A 244 3.26 5.10 -4.61
N HIS A 245 4.04 4.04 -4.31
CA HIS A 245 4.37 3.75 -2.92
C HIS A 245 5.34 4.78 -2.35
N GLY A 246 6.48 4.99 -2.98
CA GLY A 246 7.49 5.96 -2.54
C GLY A 246 8.91 5.41 -2.46
N ASP A 247 9.13 4.11 -2.45
CA ASP A 247 10.45 3.47 -2.41
C ASP A 247 11.30 3.75 -3.67
N ASP A 248 10.66 4.15 -4.76
CA ASP A 248 11.31 4.58 -6.00
C ASP A 248 11.65 6.09 -6.01
N VAL A 249 11.22 6.85 -5.00
CA VAL A 249 11.53 8.27 -4.84
C VAL A 249 12.94 8.41 -4.26
N LYS A 250 13.93 8.51 -5.14
CA LYS A 250 15.35 8.55 -4.75
C LYS A 250 15.82 9.96 -4.41
N GLY A 251 16.76 10.06 -3.48
CA GLY A 251 17.45 11.30 -3.10
C GLY A 251 17.79 11.34 -1.62
N SER A 252 18.74 12.19 -1.26
CA SER A 252 19.09 12.50 0.11
C SER A 252 18.30 13.71 0.63
N GLY A 253 18.08 13.79 1.93
CA GLY A 253 17.47 14.94 2.58
C GLY A 253 15.94 14.86 2.64
N ASN A 254 15.27 15.93 2.27
CA ASN A 254 13.83 16.10 2.48
C ASN A 254 12.98 15.27 1.50
N ALA A 255 12.19 14.31 2.01
CA ALA A 255 11.36 13.38 1.24
C ALA A 255 10.38 14.10 0.30
N ILE A 256 9.70 15.14 0.76
CA ILE A 256 8.70 15.87 -0.03
C ILE A 256 9.35 16.60 -1.23
N LYS A 257 10.60 17.09 -1.07
CA LYS A 257 11.36 17.69 -2.19
C LYS A 257 11.84 16.65 -3.19
N ASN A 258 12.18 15.47 -2.73
CA ASN A 258 12.51 14.35 -3.60
C ASN A 258 11.28 13.87 -4.37
N LEU A 259 10.10 13.86 -3.76
CA LEU A 259 8.83 13.56 -4.41
C LEU A 259 8.49 14.60 -5.50
N GLU A 260 8.76 15.88 -5.28
CA GLU A 260 8.60 16.93 -6.30
C GLU A 260 9.47 16.65 -7.54
N LYS A 261 10.77 16.35 -7.34
CA LYS A 261 11.70 15.99 -8.43
C LYS A 261 11.24 14.73 -9.16
N PHE A 262 10.81 13.73 -8.42
CA PHE A 262 10.25 12.49 -8.96
C PHE A 262 9.02 12.77 -9.83
N SER A 263 8.05 13.53 -9.34
CA SER A 263 6.84 13.92 -10.07
C SER A 263 7.17 14.64 -11.38
N THR A 264 8.16 15.55 -11.35
CA THR A 264 8.65 16.24 -12.55
C THR A 264 9.26 15.27 -13.56
N SER A 265 10.02 14.29 -13.09
CA SER A 265 10.62 13.25 -13.95
C SER A 265 9.54 12.36 -14.57
N MET A 266 8.54 11.96 -13.80
CA MET A 266 7.39 11.16 -14.27
C MET A 266 6.58 11.92 -15.33
N PHE A 267 6.37 13.23 -15.18
CA PHE A 267 5.78 14.05 -16.24
C PHE A 267 6.59 13.96 -17.55
N GLY A 268 7.92 14.01 -17.47
CA GLY A 268 8.79 13.84 -18.63
C GLY A 268 8.62 12.49 -19.34
N ILE A 269 8.35 11.44 -18.59
CA ILE A 269 8.16 10.05 -19.07
C ILE A 269 6.74 9.85 -19.62
N LEU A 270 5.73 10.21 -18.83
CA LEU A 270 4.33 9.94 -19.13
C LEU A 270 3.72 10.92 -20.12
N LYS A 271 4.33 12.10 -20.29
CA LYS A 271 3.82 13.23 -21.10
C LYS A 271 2.47 13.76 -20.61
N GLU A 272 2.10 13.39 -19.40
CA GLU A 272 0.90 13.80 -18.71
C GLU A 272 1.26 14.40 -17.37
N LYS A 273 0.85 15.65 -17.13
CA LYS A 273 1.22 16.38 -15.90
C LYS A 273 0.35 15.90 -14.73
N PRO A 274 0.93 15.41 -13.62
CA PRO A 274 0.20 15.20 -12.41
C PRO A 274 -0.22 16.54 -11.78
N ASP A 275 -1.49 16.67 -11.39
CA ASP A 275 -1.94 17.76 -10.52
C ASP A 275 -1.65 17.42 -9.06
N TYR A 276 -1.72 16.12 -8.74
CA TYR A 276 -1.44 15.55 -7.42
C TYR A 276 -0.52 14.34 -7.56
N THR A 277 0.55 14.28 -6.76
CA THR A 277 1.39 13.09 -6.60
C THR A 277 1.29 12.65 -5.15
N ILE A 278 0.83 11.42 -4.94
CA ILE A 278 0.53 10.86 -3.61
C ILE A 278 1.40 9.63 -3.40
N CYS A 279 2.05 9.54 -2.24
CA CYS A 279 2.81 8.36 -1.83
C CYS A 279 2.69 8.09 -0.32
N GLY A 280 3.09 6.87 0.10
CA GLY A 280 3.37 6.44 1.46
C GLY A 280 4.87 6.36 1.75
N HIS A 281 5.33 5.22 2.30
CA HIS A 281 6.72 4.81 2.48
C HIS A 281 7.52 5.59 3.53
N PHE A 282 7.37 6.89 3.60
CA PHE A 282 8.19 7.74 4.47
C PHE A 282 7.66 7.81 5.91
N HIS A 283 6.47 7.27 6.16
CA HIS A 283 5.77 7.29 7.45
C HIS A 283 5.62 8.70 8.05
N GLU A 284 5.60 9.72 7.19
CA GLU A 284 5.59 11.12 7.58
C GLU A 284 4.49 11.86 6.82
N SER A 285 3.41 12.23 7.51
CA SER A 285 2.31 12.96 6.88
C SER A 285 2.76 14.39 6.57
N THR A 286 2.83 14.72 5.27
CA THR A 286 3.22 16.07 4.84
C THR A 286 2.66 16.43 3.47
N GLU A 287 2.60 17.73 3.17
CA GLU A 287 2.18 18.26 1.89
C GLU A 287 3.08 19.39 1.40
N LEU A 288 3.25 19.47 0.08
CA LEU A 288 3.92 20.58 -0.59
C LEU A 288 3.13 20.99 -1.82
N THR A 289 2.88 22.28 -1.99
CA THR A 289 2.40 22.84 -3.26
C THR A 289 3.56 23.44 -4.03
N SER A 290 3.73 23.03 -5.27
CA SER A 290 4.78 23.50 -6.17
C SER A 290 4.21 23.92 -7.53
N ASN A 291 5.07 24.45 -8.43
CA ASN A 291 4.69 24.77 -9.81
C ASN A 291 4.29 23.53 -10.63
N PHE A 292 4.65 22.33 -10.17
CA PHE A 292 4.35 21.06 -10.84
C PHE A 292 3.13 20.34 -10.29
N GLY A 293 2.44 20.92 -9.31
CA GLY A 293 1.28 20.33 -8.68
C GLY A 293 1.45 20.20 -7.16
N LYS A 294 0.61 19.42 -6.54
CA LYS A 294 0.65 19.17 -5.11
C LYS A 294 1.25 17.79 -4.83
N MET A 295 2.24 17.76 -3.94
CA MET A 295 2.86 16.55 -3.41
C MET A 295 2.23 16.24 -2.06
N ILE A 296 1.80 14.98 -1.87
CA ILE A 296 1.16 14.51 -0.64
C ILE A 296 1.87 13.22 -0.22
N ILE A 297 2.45 13.22 0.97
CA ILE A 297 2.98 12.02 1.62
C ILE A 297 1.99 11.64 2.72
N ASN A 298 1.58 10.37 2.72
CA ASN A 298 0.69 9.79 3.71
C ASN A 298 1.47 9.32 4.93
N GLY A 299 0.85 9.33 6.10
CA GLY A 299 1.39 8.72 7.31
C GLY A 299 1.34 7.19 7.27
N SER A 300 1.64 6.54 8.39
CA SER A 300 1.58 5.08 8.53
C SER A 300 0.59 4.65 9.60
N PHE A 301 0.20 3.37 9.58
CA PHE A 301 -0.53 2.74 10.68
C PHE A 301 0.36 2.48 11.89
N VAL A 302 1.66 2.30 11.68
CA VAL A 302 2.61 1.91 12.74
C VAL A 302 2.88 3.06 13.70
N GLY A 303 2.95 4.29 13.20
CA GLY A 303 3.43 5.43 13.98
C GLY A 303 4.96 5.39 14.15
N ALA A 304 5.44 5.81 15.30
CA ALA A 304 6.87 5.78 15.61
C ALA A 304 7.29 4.38 16.06
N ASP A 305 8.11 3.72 15.26
CA ASP A 305 8.73 2.43 15.57
C ASP A 305 10.17 2.58 16.11
N VAL A 306 10.75 1.47 16.53
CA VAL A 306 12.14 1.44 17.06
C VAL A 306 13.13 1.90 15.99
N TYR A 307 12.94 1.58 14.72
CA TYR A 307 13.82 2.00 13.63
C TYR A 307 13.74 3.50 13.39
N ALA A 308 12.53 4.07 13.34
CA ALA A 308 12.32 5.50 13.16
C ALA A 308 12.93 6.32 14.29
N ILE A 309 12.74 5.88 15.55
CA ILE A 309 13.28 6.55 16.73
C ILE A 309 14.81 6.47 16.75
N LYS A 310 15.37 5.24 16.60
CA LYS A 310 16.80 4.99 16.78
C LYS A 310 17.66 5.49 15.63
N ASN A 311 17.21 5.26 14.38
CA ASN A 311 18.05 5.49 13.20
C ASN A 311 17.72 6.78 12.47
N LEU A 312 16.45 7.22 12.51
CA LEU A 312 16.03 8.42 11.81
C LEU A 312 15.80 9.61 12.75
N HIS A 313 15.79 9.38 14.09
CA HIS A 313 15.44 10.37 15.12
C HIS A 313 14.10 11.07 14.80
N LYS A 314 13.15 10.27 14.29
CA LYS A 314 11.83 10.74 13.88
C LYS A 314 10.75 10.20 14.80
N PHE A 315 9.75 11.05 15.02
CA PHE A 315 8.47 10.69 15.63
C PHE A 315 7.38 11.01 14.63
N SER A 316 6.51 10.05 14.35
CA SER A 316 5.28 10.26 13.58
C SER A 316 4.10 9.68 14.36
N ARG A 317 2.95 10.37 14.28
CA ARG A 317 1.70 9.78 14.75
C ARG A 317 1.18 8.78 13.73
N PRO A 318 0.45 7.74 14.17
CA PRO A 318 -0.26 6.88 13.25
C PRO A 318 -1.43 7.65 12.64
N GLU A 319 -1.35 7.93 11.35
CA GLU A 319 -2.35 8.73 10.66
C GLU A 319 -2.47 8.36 9.18
N GLN A 320 -3.65 8.61 8.62
CA GLN A 320 -3.95 8.44 7.20
C GLN A 320 -4.67 9.69 6.68
N LYS A 321 -4.71 9.89 5.36
CA LYS A 321 -5.31 11.08 4.76
C LYS A 321 -6.65 10.79 4.08
N ILE A 322 -7.59 11.74 4.27
CA ILE A 322 -8.85 11.77 3.51
C ILE A 322 -9.09 13.18 2.99
N PHE A 323 -9.67 13.31 1.80
CA PHE A 323 -9.94 14.60 1.19
C PHE A 323 -11.09 14.56 0.18
N GLY A 324 -11.71 15.71 -0.05
CA GLY A 324 -12.72 15.93 -1.09
C GLY A 324 -12.07 16.30 -2.41
N ILE A 325 -12.65 15.81 -3.51
CA ILE A 325 -12.21 16.07 -4.90
C ILE A 325 -13.34 16.75 -5.66
N ASN A 326 -13.13 18.01 -5.98
CA ASN A 326 -14.07 18.84 -6.75
C ASN A 326 -13.64 18.91 -8.21
N ASN A 327 -14.62 18.98 -9.11
CA ASN A 327 -14.36 19.04 -10.54
C ASN A 327 -13.56 20.28 -10.98
N SER A 328 -13.80 21.44 -10.37
CA SER A 328 -13.22 22.72 -10.75
C SER A 328 -12.07 23.15 -9.86
N HIS A 329 -12.07 22.72 -8.60
CA HIS A 329 -11.14 23.21 -7.58
C HIS A 329 -10.10 22.17 -7.12
N GLY A 330 -10.19 20.92 -7.62
CA GLY A 330 -9.30 19.84 -7.19
C GLY A 330 -9.58 19.43 -5.75
N VAL A 331 -8.55 19.21 -4.96
CA VAL A 331 -8.67 18.87 -3.54
C VAL A 331 -9.14 20.09 -2.75
N THR A 332 -10.33 20.02 -2.18
CA THR A 332 -11.02 21.12 -1.49
C THR A 332 -10.82 21.10 0.03
N TRP A 333 -11.29 20.05 0.69
CA TRP A 333 -11.07 19.82 2.12
C TRP A 333 -10.17 18.61 2.32
N ARG A 334 -9.51 18.54 3.46
CA ARG A 334 -8.62 17.42 3.81
C ARG A 334 -8.52 17.28 5.32
N TYR A 335 -8.33 16.03 5.75
CA TYR A 335 -8.08 15.68 7.15
C TYR A 335 -6.95 14.68 7.24
N ASP A 336 -6.14 14.81 8.25
CA ASP A 336 -5.27 13.77 8.76
C ASP A 336 -6.07 13.00 9.81
N LEU A 337 -6.35 11.72 9.52
CA LEU A 337 -7.09 10.83 10.40
C LEU A 337 -6.12 10.28 11.45
N ASP A 338 -6.16 10.83 12.65
CA ASP A 338 -5.41 10.30 13.79
C ASP A 338 -6.02 8.93 14.18
N LEU A 339 -5.20 7.87 14.09
CA LEU A 339 -5.64 6.49 14.35
C LEU A 339 -5.58 6.13 15.85
N GLU A 340 -5.20 7.07 16.71
CA GLU A 340 -5.20 6.90 18.17
C GLU A 340 -6.30 7.71 18.88
N TYR A 341 -7.19 8.33 18.13
CA TYR A 341 -8.22 9.23 18.67
C TYR A 341 -9.20 8.57 19.67
N ASP A 342 -9.32 7.24 19.65
CA ASP A 342 -10.24 6.48 20.52
C ASP A 342 -9.56 5.85 21.77
N LYS A 343 -8.44 6.44 22.27
CA LYS A 343 -7.86 6.04 23.58
C LYS A 343 -8.57 6.69 24.75
#